data_6785e38bda098eea4dcdb7f962905e5e
#
_entry.id   6785e38bda098eea4dcdb7f962905e5e
#
_cell.length_a   1.000
_cell.length_b   1.000
_cell.length_c   1.000
_cell.angle_alpha   90.00
_cell.angle_beta   90.00
_cell.angle_gamma   90.00
#
_symmetry.space_group_name_H-M   'P 1'
#
loop_
_entity.id
_entity.type
_entity.pdbx_description
1 polymer ?
#
loop_
_entity_poly.entity_id
_entity_poly.type
_entity_poly.pdbx_seq_one_letter_code
_entity_poly.pdbx_strand_id
1 'polypeptide(L)'
;MNVPKDDRRSRQRIPASVAVTIKAPQGSLQLTGQTRDLSESGIFLYTNSHISEGSQLEMVLILPPELTQGEKRWVCCQASVVRVEDNKDGNFGVAARIRNMDILPEILG
;
A
#
# COMPACT_ATOMS: atom_id res chain seq x y z
N MET A 1 21.03 -20.23 -15.71
CA MET A 1 20.60 -19.79 -15.55
C MET A 1 19.57 -19.57 -14.87
N ASN A 2 19.13 -19.30 -14.11
CA ASN A 2 18.28 -19.16 -13.40
C ASN A 2 17.31 -18.36 -13.73
N VAL A 3 16.85 -18.37 -14.50
CA VAL A 3 15.84 -17.70 -14.95
C VAL A 3 14.65 -17.61 -14.19
N PRO A 4 14.18 -18.59 -13.55
CA PRO A 4 12.92 -18.49 -12.83
C PRO A 4 12.92 -17.42 -11.84
N LYS A 5 14.05 -17.02 -11.38
CA LYS A 5 14.00 -16.01 -10.50
C LYS A 5 13.64 -14.76 -11.10
N ASP A 6 13.81 -14.61 -12.33
CA ASP A 6 13.45 -13.40 -12.97
C ASP A 6 12.02 -13.12 -12.88
N ASP A 7 11.22 -14.11 -12.85
CA ASP A 7 9.80 -13.86 -12.76
C ASP A 7 9.44 -13.20 -11.49
N ARG A 8 10.18 -13.41 -10.48
CA ARG A 8 9.83 -12.78 -9.28
C ARG A 8 10.23 -11.38 -9.25
N ARG A 9 11.04 -10.94 -10.12
CA ARG A 9 11.41 -9.58 -10.08
C ARG A 9 10.30 -8.66 -10.35
N SER A 10 9.38 -9.03 -11.18
CA SER A 10 8.26 -8.15 -11.46
C SER A 10 7.37 -8.04 -10.27
N ARG A 11 7.44 -8.95 -9.33
CA ARG A 11 6.65 -8.84 -8.14
C ARG A 11 7.50 -8.59 -6.96
N GLN A 12 8.71 -8.13 -7.16
CA GLN A 12 9.60 -7.90 -6.07
C GLN A 12 9.06 -6.81 -5.19
N ARG A 13 9.11 -7.03 -3.91
CA ARG A 13 8.65 -6.04 -2.98
C ARG A 13 9.77 -5.07 -2.71
N ILE A 14 9.45 -3.80 -2.75
CA ILE A 14 10.42 -2.77 -2.55
C ILE A 14 10.23 -2.17 -1.17
N PRO A 15 11.24 -2.20 -0.33
CA PRO A 15 11.12 -1.56 0.97
C PRO A 15 11.00 -0.06 0.78
N ALA A 16 9.94 0.48 1.23
CA ALA A 16 9.71 1.90 1.09
C ALA A 16 8.71 2.36 2.13
N SER A 17 9.07 3.37 2.87
CA SER A 17 8.19 3.90 3.89
C SER A 17 7.49 5.12 3.30
N VAL A 18 6.26 4.93 2.91
CA VAL A 18 5.47 5.95 2.25
C VAL A 18 4.20 6.17 3.03
N ALA A 19 3.83 7.40 3.24
CA ALA A 19 2.60 7.71 3.95
C ALA A 19 1.42 7.28 3.10
N VAL A 20 0.42 6.70 3.74
CA VAL A 20 -0.76 6.23 3.04
C VAL A 20 -2.00 6.69 3.79
N THR A 21 -2.99 7.13 3.04
CA THR A 21 -4.30 7.46 3.60
C THR A 21 -5.24 6.33 3.24
N ILE A 22 -5.97 5.83 4.20
CA ILE A 22 -6.80 4.67 4.04
C ILE A 22 -8.25 5.05 4.29
N LYS A 23 -9.14 4.64 3.39
CA LYS A 23 -10.56 4.84 3.59
C LYS A 23 -11.22 3.52 3.68
N ALA A 24 -11.98 3.31 4.72
CA ALA A 24 -12.73 2.08 4.86
C ALA A 24 -13.99 2.14 4.01
N PRO A 25 -14.57 1.00 3.72
CA PRO A 25 -15.73 0.97 2.83
C PRO A 25 -16.89 1.78 3.33
N GLN A 26 -17.08 1.85 4.62
CA GLN A 26 -18.19 2.59 5.15
C GLN A 26 -17.95 4.08 5.05
N GLY A 27 -16.75 4.46 4.71
CA GLY A 27 -16.50 5.80 4.30
C GLY A 27 -16.44 6.86 5.33
N SER A 28 -16.82 6.56 6.52
CA SER A 28 -16.88 7.63 7.49
C SER A 28 -15.56 7.81 8.19
N LEU A 29 -14.66 6.85 8.13
CA LEU A 29 -13.44 6.95 8.87
C LEU A 29 -12.26 6.93 7.95
N GLN A 30 -11.34 7.85 8.17
CA GLN A 30 -10.16 7.92 7.38
C GLN A 30 -8.99 7.65 8.29
N LEU A 31 -8.16 6.70 7.91
CA LEU A 31 -7.04 6.31 8.71
C LEU A 31 -5.75 6.65 7.97
N THR A 32 -4.68 6.74 8.70
CA THR A 32 -3.39 6.94 8.08
C THR A 32 -2.48 5.80 8.47
N GLY A 33 -1.51 5.56 7.64
CA GLY A 33 -0.53 4.53 7.91
C GLY A 33 0.74 4.82 7.19
N GLN A 34 1.67 3.87 7.30
CA GLN A 34 2.94 4.00 6.63
C GLN A 34 3.32 2.66 6.09
N THR A 35 3.74 2.62 4.85
CA THR A 35 4.08 1.34 4.25
C THR A 35 5.40 0.83 4.79
N ARG A 36 5.56 -0.48 4.79
CA ARG A 36 6.84 -1.11 5.02
C ARG A 36 7.45 -1.51 3.69
N ASP A 37 6.64 -2.08 2.81
CA ASP A 37 7.08 -2.43 1.47
C ASP A 37 5.87 -2.48 0.56
N LEU A 38 6.11 -2.43 -0.71
CA LEU A 38 5.04 -2.48 -1.68
C LEU A 38 5.53 -3.13 -2.97
N SER A 39 4.58 -3.63 -3.75
CA SER A 39 4.84 -4.22 -5.03
C SER A 39 3.63 -3.97 -5.90
N GLU A 40 3.66 -4.45 -7.12
CA GLU A 40 2.52 -4.27 -8.00
C GLU A 40 1.29 -4.99 -7.52
N SER A 41 1.45 -6.03 -6.75
CA SER A 41 0.30 -6.84 -6.36
C SER A 41 -0.03 -6.75 -4.89
N GLY A 42 0.76 -6.08 -4.10
CA GLY A 42 0.47 -6.05 -2.68
C GLY A 42 1.21 -4.97 -1.95
N ILE A 43 0.76 -4.72 -0.74
CA ILE A 43 1.32 -3.69 0.08
C ILE A 43 1.28 -4.16 1.52
N PHE A 44 2.34 -3.88 2.27
CA PHE A 44 2.34 -4.12 3.71
C PHE A 44 2.53 -2.79 4.38
N LEU A 45 1.65 -2.47 5.30
CA LEU A 45 1.70 -1.18 5.96
C LEU A 45 1.45 -1.33 7.45
N TYR A 46 1.76 -0.30 8.19
CA TYR A 46 1.49 -0.21 9.61
C TYR A 46 0.49 0.90 9.84
N THR A 47 -0.46 0.66 10.73
CA THR A 47 -1.42 1.67 11.11
C THR A 47 -1.73 1.47 12.58
N ASN A 48 -2.29 2.48 13.21
CA ASN A 48 -2.60 2.36 14.63
C ASN A 48 -4.07 2.01 14.87
N SER A 49 -4.77 1.56 13.85
CA SER A 49 -6.16 1.17 14.00
C SER A 49 -6.34 -0.24 13.48
N HIS A 50 -7.14 -1.02 14.16
CA HIS A 50 -7.39 -2.39 13.73
C HIS A 50 -8.26 -2.39 12.48
N ILE A 51 -7.85 -3.18 11.50
CA ILE A 51 -8.60 -3.36 10.28
C ILE A 51 -8.83 -4.85 10.14
N SER A 52 -10.04 -5.26 9.86
CA SER A 52 -10.36 -6.68 9.81
C SER A 52 -9.91 -7.32 8.51
N GLU A 53 -9.51 -8.57 8.61
CA GLU A 53 -9.18 -9.33 7.40
C GLU A 53 -10.41 -9.41 6.53
N GLY A 54 -10.19 -9.37 5.23
CA GLY A 54 -11.30 -9.39 4.29
C GLY A 54 -11.85 -8.03 3.95
N SER A 55 -11.40 -6.99 4.66
CA SER A 55 -11.91 -5.65 4.38
C SER A 55 -11.45 -5.17 3.02
N GLN A 56 -12.30 -4.38 2.39
CA GLN A 56 -11.96 -3.73 1.14
C GLN A 56 -11.57 -2.31 1.47
N LEU A 57 -10.41 -1.91 1.04
CA LEU A 57 -9.88 -0.59 1.39
C LEU A 57 -9.58 0.20 0.14
N GLU A 58 -9.73 1.51 0.28
CA GLU A 58 -9.28 2.41 -0.75
C GLU A 58 -8.11 3.17 -0.16
N MET A 59 -7.00 3.21 -0.86
CA MET A 59 -5.80 3.82 -0.31
C MET A 59 -5.23 4.82 -1.28
N VAL A 60 -4.71 5.90 -0.76
CA VAL A 60 -4.03 6.90 -1.56
C VAL A 60 -2.62 7.04 -1.03
N LEU A 61 -1.66 6.88 -1.91
CA LEU A 61 -0.26 6.99 -1.55
C LEU A 61 0.37 8.07 -2.40
N ILE A 62 1.37 8.72 -1.84
CA ILE A 62 2.15 9.67 -2.60
C ILE A 62 3.52 9.09 -2.73
N LEU A 63 3.86 8.65 -3.93
CA LEU A 63 5.16 8.02 -4.16
C LEU A 63 6.21 9.08 -4.37
N PRO A 64 7.29 9.01 -3.65
CA PRO A 64 8.34 10.00 -3.79
C PRO A 64 9.10 9.85 -5.10
N PRO A 65 9.80 10.85 -5.53
CA PRO A 65 10.51 10.78 -6.80
C PRO A 65 11.51 9.63 -6.90
N GLU A 66 12.03 9.20 -5.77
CA GLU A 66 12.98 8.10 -5.81
C GLU A 66 12.37 6.81 -6.33
N LEU A 67 11.07 6.66 -6.17
CA LEU A 67 10.41 5.45 -6.62
C LEU A 67 9.79 5.60 -8.01
N THR A 68 9.74 6.81 -8.53
CA THR A 68 9.05 7.05 -9.79
C THR A 68 9.94 7.73 -10.82
N GLN A 69 11.24 7.71 -10.57
CA GLN A 69 12.18 8.25 -11.51
C GLN A 69 12.04 9.74 -11.70
N GLY A 70 11.93 10.42 -10.60
CA GLY A 70 12.02 11.85 -10.63
C GLY A 70 10.76 12.63 -10.52
N GLU A 71 9.62 11.96 -10.41
CA GLU A 71 8.37 12.69 -10.28
C GLU A 71 7.56 12.18 -9.13
N LYS A 72 7.02 13.09 -8.37
CA LYS A 72 6.10 12.71 -7.32
C LYS A 72 4.80 12.27 -7.96
N ARG A 73 4.28 11.13 -7.55
CA ARG A 73 3.07 10.60 -8.15
C ARG A 73 2.07 10.22 -7.07
N TRP A 74 0.82 10.48 -7.36
CA TRP A 74 -0.26 10.06 -6.49
C TRP A 74 -0.79 8.75 -7.03
N VAL A 75 -0.98 7.79 -6.15
CA VAL A 75 -1.48 6.49 -6.53
C VAL A 75 -2.71 6.21 -5.72
N CYS A 76 -3.79 5.86 -6.40
CA CYS A 76 -5.02 5.48 -5.74
C CYS A 76 -5.22 4.01 -6.00
N CYS A 77 -5.40 3.21 -4.96
CA CYS A 77 -5.57 1.79 -5.18
C CYS A 77 -6.66 1.23 -4.30
N GLN A 78 -7.25 0.14 -4.78
CA GLN A 78 -8.23 -0.60 -4.04
C GLN A 78 -7.61 -1.92 -3.68
N ALA A 79 -7.73 -2.31 -2.45
CA ALA A 79 -7.04 -3.48 -1.95
C ALA A 79 -7.93 -4.27 -1.01
N SER A 80 -7.62 -5.54 -0.89
CA SER A 80 -8.31 -6.42 0.04
C SER A 80 -7.34 -6.84 1.11
N VAL A 81 -7.74 -6.75 2.35
CA VAL A 81 -6.88 -7.10 3.46
C VAL A 81 -6.82 -8.61 3.58
N VAL A 82 -5.63 -9.17 3.51
CA VAL A 82 -5.47 -10.60 3.57
C VAL A 82 -4.91 -11.06 4.91
N ARG A 83 -4.27 -10.17 5.66
CA ARG A 83 -3.73 -10.56 6.95
C ARG A 83 -3.49 -9.33 7.80
N VAL A 84 -3.72 -9.47 9.09
CA VAL A 84 -3.48 -8.40 10.03
C VAL A 84 -2.66 -8.96 11.17
N GLU A 85 -1.60 -8.28 11.54
CA GLU A 85 -0.74 -8.68 12.64
C GLU A 85 -0.86 -7.65 13.74
N ASP A 86 -1.11 -8.10 14.94
CA ASP A 86 -1.22 -7.21 16.07
C ASP A 86 0.15 -7.12 16.73
N ASN A 87 0.77 -5.97 16.69
CA ASN A 87 2.11 -5.80 17.23
C ASN A 87 2.11 -5.45 18.71
N LYS A 88 0.91 -5.36 19.28
CA LYS A 88 0.77 -5.21 20.72
C LYS A 88 1.26 -3.92 21.32
N ASP A 89 1.56 -2.95 20.54
CA ASP A 89 1.90 -1.63 21.06
C ASP A 89 0.98 -0.60 20.45
N GLY A 90 -0.23 -0.99 20.13
CA GLY A 90 -1.15 -0.07 19.49
C GLY A 90 -0.94 0.04 18.02
N ASN A 91 -0.15 -0.82 17.46
CA ASN A 91 0.22 -0.76 16.06
C ASN A 91 -0.12 -2.08 15.40
N PHE A 92 -0.63 -2.02 14.19
CA PHE A 92 -1.04 -3.20 13.47
C PHE A 92 -0.33 -3.25 12.13
N GLY A 93 0.12 -4.41 11.74
CA GLY A 93 0.67 -4.63 10.42
C GLY A 93 -0.42 -5.19 9.54
N VAL A 94 -0.60 -4.62 8.36
CA VAL A 94 -1.68 -5.00 7.47
C VAL A 94 -1.09 -5.39 6.13
N ALA A 95 -1.37 -6.61 5.71
CA ALA A 95 -0.99 -7.09 4.40
C ALA A 95 -2.23 -7.06 3.53
N ALA A 96 -2.16 -6.37 2.41
CA ALA A 96 -3.29 -6.22 1.53
C ALA A 96 -2.90 -6.53 0.10
N ARG A 97 -3.82 -7.15 -0.62
CA ARG A 97 -3.62 -7.46 -2.02
C ARG A 97 -4.25 -6.36 -2.84
N ILE A 98 -3.50 -5.80 -3.76
CA ILE A 98 -3.99 -4.72 -4.58
C ILE A 98 -4.83 -5.28 -5.70
N ARG A 99 -6.05 -4.79 -5.82
CA ARG A 99 -6.98 -5.22 -6.85
C ARG A 99 -7.00 -4.25 -8.01
N ASN A 100 -6.85 -2.98 -7.74
CA ASN A 100 -6.88 -1.95 -8.75
C ASN A 100 -5.91 -0.88 -8.37
N MET A 101 -5.23 -0.31 -9.33
CA MET A 101 -4.30 0.75 -9.04
C MET A 101 -4.34 1.77 -10.16
N ASP A 102 -4.50 3.03 -9.81
CA ASP A 102 -4.48 4.12 -10.76
C ASP A 102 -3.40 5.09 -10.35
N ILE A 103 -2.53 5.43 -11.27
CA ILE A 103 -1.53 6.43 -11.03
C ILE A 103 -2.06 7.72 -11.60
N LEU A 104 -2.26 8.68 -10.74
CA LEU A 104 -2.89 9.91 -11.16
C LEU A 104 -1.82 10.89 -11.60
N PRO A 105 -2.15 11.71 -12.59
CA PRO A 105 -1.19 12.73 -12.99
C PRO A 105 -1.07 13.74 -11.89
N GLU A 106 0.08 14.35 -11.81
CA GLU A 106 0.27 15.34 -10.82
C GLU A 106 -0.58 16.51 -11.12
N ILE A 107 -1.37 16.93 -10.17
CA ILE A 107 -2.23 18.04 -10.37
C ILE A 107 -1.53 19.22 -9.84
N LEU A 108 -1.30 20.15 -10.68
CA LEU A 108 -0.69 21.29 -10.26
C LEU A 108 -1.59 22.12 -9.71
N GLY A 109 -1.52 22.30 -8.66
CA GLY A 109 -2.56 23.10 -8.02
C GLY A 109 -2.29 24.39 -8.14
#